data_dca2e3301ab1a38958b4bf6e4ba6ded7
#
_entry.id   dca2e3301ab1a38958b4bf6e4ba6ded7
#
_cell.length_a   1.000
_cell.length_b   1.000
_cell.length_c   1.000
_cell.angle_alpha   90.00
_cell.angle_beta   90.00
_cell.angle_gamma   90.00
#
_symmetry.space_group_name_H-M   'P 1'
#
loop_
_entity.id
_entity.type
_entity.pdbx_description
1 polymer ?
#
loop_
_entity_poly.entity_id
_entity_poly.type
_entity_poly.pdbx_seq_one_letter_code
_entity_poly.pdbx_strand_id
1 'polypeptide(L)'
;TPGSMPPDSTRIEEEGVLIDNFKLVDGPTGVMREDATLALLAGASWPARKPQQNLADLRAQVAANQKGAEELHNMVAHFGLPVVQAYMGHVQDNAEEAVRRVITTLKDGSYALDLDNGARIQVAIRVDVAARSAVIDFTGTSAQLPNNFNAPSAVCMAAVLYVFRTLVDDEIPLNAGCLKPLSVIIPPGSMLNPQYPASGVSGNVETSTCITNALYGA
;
A
#
# COMPACT_ATOMS: atom_id res chain seq x y z
N THR A 1 -13.45 7.25 -7.88
CA THR A 1 -13.93 7.94 -9.10
C THR A 1 -13.11 9.21 -9.32
N PRO A 2 -12.57 9.49 -10.51
CA PRO A 2 -11.83 10.73 -10.77
C PRO A 2 -12.61 11.98 -10.30
N GLY A 3 -11.92 12.90 -9.63
CA GLY A 3 -12.53 14.10 -9.06
C GLY A 3 -13.44 13.85 -7.85
N SER A 4 -13.33 12.71 -7.20
CA SER A 4 -14.10 12.39 -6.00
C SER A 4 -13.36 12.65 -4.68
N MET A 5 -12.13 13.13 -4.73
CA MET A 5 -11.37 13.50 -3.53
C MET A 5 -11.94 14.78 -2.91
N PRO A 6 -12.46 14.77 -1.68
CA PRO A 6 -12.84 15.99 -0.99
C PRO A 6 -11.56 16.77 -0.61
N PRO A 7 -11.50 18.08 -0.91
CA PRO A 7 -10.29 18.86 -0.65
C PRO A 7 -10.05 19.13 0.84
N ASP A 8 -11.11 19.20 1.63
CA ASP A 8 -11.07 19.70 3.02
C ASP A 8 -11.59 18.68 4.03
N SER A 9 -11.51 17.37 3.73
CA SER A 9 -11.95 16.34 4.67
C SER A 9 -11.07 16.31 5.92
N THR A 10 -11.70 16.19 7.07
CA THR A 10 -11.06 16.08 8.38
C THR A 10 -11.26 14.71 9.00
N ARG A 11 -12.24 13.95 8.51
CA ARG A 11 -12.59 12.62 8.97
C ARG A 11 -12.74 11.69 7.79
N ILE A 12 -12.38 10.43 7.98
CA ILE A 12 -12.40 9.41 6.93
C ILE A 12 -13.81 9.14 6.38
N GLU A 13 -14.87 9.33 7.19
CA GLU A 13 -16.25 9.17 6.75
C GLU A 13 -16.66 10.19 5.67
N GLU A 14 -16.00 11.36 5.65
CA GLU A 14 -16.23 12.41 4.63
C GLU A 14 -15.63 12.02 3.27
N GLU A 15 -14.71 11.07 3.26
CA GLU A 15 -14.00 10.62 2.06
C GLU A 15 -14.75 9.52 1.30
N GLY A 16 -15.74 8.90 1.93
CA GLY A 16 -16.57 7.90 1.28
C GLY A 16 -17.22 6.91 2.24
N VAL A 17 -17.82 5.88 1.66
CA VAL A 17 -18.49 4.82 2.39
C VAL A 17 -17.46 3.88 2.99
N LEU A 18 -17.45 3.76 4.31
CA LEU A 18 -16.63 2.78 5.01
C LEU A 18 -17.26 1.39 4.89
N ILE A 19 -16.50 0.45 4.36
CA ILE A 19 -16.95 -0.92 4.17
C ILE A 19 -16.13 -1.81 5.10
N ASP A 20 -16.80 -2.43 6.08
CA ASP A 20 -16.18 -3.38 7.00
C ASP A 20 -16.70 -4.79 6.74
N ASN A 21 -15.82 -5.66 6.24
CA ASN A 21 -16.06 -7.10 6.03
C ASN A 21 -17.39 -7.45 5.30
N PHE A 22 -17.81 -6.61 4.36
CA PHE A 22 -19.02 -6.84 3.58
C PHE A 22 -18.83 -8.00 2.61
N LYS A 23 -19.68 -9.01 2.72
CA LYS A 23 -19.68 -10.15 1.80
C LYS A 23 -20.28 -9.73 0.46
N LEU A 24 -19.42 -9.44 -0.53
CA LEU A 24 -19.82 -8.98 -1.85
C LEU A 24 -20.45 -10.09 -2.71
N VAL A 25 -19.86 -11.29 -2.64
CA VAL A 25 -20.34 -12.48 -3.35
C VAL A 25 -20.77 -13.54 -2.34
N ASP A 26 -21.91 -14.13 -2.56
CA ASP A 26 -22.38 -15.25 -1.74
C ASP A 26 -21.60 -16.52 -2.10
N GLY A 27 -20.87 -17.07 -1.13
CA GLY A 27 -19.97 -18.20 -1.34
C GLY A 27 -20.65 -19.45 -1.89
N PRO A 28 -21.78 -19.90 -1.32
CA PRO A 28 -22.49 -21.09 -1.79
C PRO A 28 -23.06 -20.98 -3.20
N THR A 29 -23.55 -19.81 -3.59
CA THR A 29 -24.22 -19.60 -4.89
C THR A 29 -23.32 -18.97 -5.94
N GLY A 30 -22.20 -18.34 -5.55
CA GLY A 30 -21.35 -17.55 -6.45
C GLY A 30 -22.01 -16.26 -6.95
N VAL A 31 -23.20 -15.89 -6.42
CA VAL A 31 -23.96 -14.74 -6.88
C VAL A 31 -23.50 -13.47 -6.19
N MET A 32 -23.28 -12.41 -6.96
CA MET A 32 -22.97 -11.08 -6.42
C MET A 32 -24.22 -10.45 -5.79
N ARG A 33 -24.05 -9.91 -4.59
CA ARG A 33 -25.12 -9.29 -3.80
C ARG A 33 -25.32 -7.82 -4.20
N GLU A 34 -25.78 -7.60 -5.44
CA GLU A 34 -25.81 -6.27 -6.06
C GLU A 34 -26.73 -5.29 -5.34
N ASP A 35 -27.96 -5.67 -5.04
CA ASP A 35 -28.92 -4.79 -4.34
C ASP A 35 -28.41 -4.39 -2.95
N ALA A 36 -27.82 -5.33 -2.21
CA ALA A 36 -27.22 -5.06 -0.91
C ALA A 36 -26.01 -4.14 -1.03
N THR A 37 -25.20 -4.29 -2.09
CA THR A 37 -24.05 -3.44 -2.38
C THR A 37 -24.50 -2.01 -2.72
N LEU A 38 -25.51 -1.87 -3.56
CA LEU A 38 -26.08 -0.56 -3.90
C LEU A 38 -26.69 0.13 -2.68
N ALA A 39 -27.41 -0.61 -1.85
CA ALA A 39 -27.97 -0.09 -0.60
C ALA A 39 -26.87 0.38 0.36
N LEU A 40 -25.78 -0.36 0.48
CA LEU A 40 -24.62 0.03 1.29
C LEU A 40 -23.97 1.32 0.77
N LEU A 41 -23.75 1.41 -0.54
CA LEU A 41 -23.11 2.58 -1.17
C LEU A 41 -23.98 3.86 -1.11
N ALA A 42 -25.30 3.69 -1.09
CA ALA A 42 -26.26 4.80 -1.03
C ALA A 42 -26.67 5.18 0.39
N GLY A 43 -26.52 4.28 1.36
CA GLY A 43 -27.08 4.42 2.73
C GLY A 43 -26.19 5.15 3.73
N ALA A 44 -24.96 5.51 3.38
CA ALA A 44 -24.04 6.23 4.27
C ALA A 44 -24.38 7.72 4.37
N SER A 45 -23.90 8.39 5.42
CA SER A 45 -24.02 9.85 5.58
C SER A 45 -23.34 10.61 4.45
N TRP A 46 -22.30 10.04 3.89
CA TRP A 46 -21.56 10.51 2.72
C TRP A 46 -21.65 9.46 1.60
N PRO A 47 -22.80 9.38 0.88
CA PRO A 47 -23.05 8.31 -0.06
C PRO A 47 -22.18 8.42 -1.30
N ALA A 48 -21.96 7.28 -1.95
CA ALA A 48 -21.27 7.25 -3.24
C ALA A 48 -22.03 8.04 -4.29
N ARG A 49 -21.34 8.93 -5.01
CA ARG A 49 -21.97 9.80 -6.04
C ARG A 49 -22.43 9.03 -7.27
N LYS A 50 -21.82 7.91 -7.60
CA LYS A 50 -22.10 7.07 -8.76
C LYS A 50 -22.12 5.59 -8.38
N PRO A 51 -23.09 5.12 -7.58
CA PRO A 51 -23.09 3.75 -7.07
C PRO A 51 -23.15 2.69 -8.17
N GLN A 52 -23.79 2.97 -9.31
CA GLN A 52 -23.81 2.06 -10.45
C GLN A 52 -22.43 1.89 -11.09
N GLN A 53 -21.63 2.96 -11.17
CA GLN A 53 -20.25 2.90 -11.64
C GLN A 53 -19.39 2.09 -10.66
N ASN A 54 -19.53 2.34 -9.35
CA ASN A 54 -18.82 1.56 -8.33
C ASN A 54 -19.18 0.08 -8.41
N LEU A 55 -20.45 -0.25 -8.64
CA LEU A 55 -20.88 -1.65 -8.82
C LEU A 55 -20.24 -2.28 -10.07
N ALA A 56 -20.16 -1.55 -11.17
CA ALA A 56 -19.49 -2.02 -12.39
C ALA A 56 -17.98 -2.27 -12.16
N ASP A 57 -17.32 -1.37 -11.43
CA ASP A 57 -15.91 -1.52 -11.06
C ASP A 57 -15.69 -2.75 -10.14
N LEU A 58 -16.59 -2.98 -9.18
CA LEU A 58 -16.56 -4.17 -8.33
C LEU A 58 -16.76 -5.47 -9.13
N ARG A 59 -17.68 -5.47 -10.12
CA ARG A 59 -17.84 -6.62 -11.03
C ARG A 59 -16.55 -6.90 -11.82
N ALA A 60 -15.88 -5.86 -12.31
CA ALA A 60 -14.60 -6.00 -13.00
C ALA A 60 -13.52 -6.58 -12.08
N GLN A 61 -13.47 -6.17 -10.81
CA GLN A 61 -12.53 -6.72 -9.82
C GLN A 61 -12.82 -8.21 -9.54
N VAL A 62 -14.09 -8.59 -9.40
CA VAL A 62 -14.48 -10.01 -9.24
C VAL A 62 -14.05 -10.83 -10.46
N ALA A 63 -14.28 -10.33 -11.67
CA ALA A 63 -13.88 -11.00 -12.90
C ALA A 63 -12.34 -11.15 -13.00
N ALA A 64 -11.59 -10.12 -12.62
CA ALA A 64 -10.13 -10.17 -12.59
C ALA A 64 -9.61 -11.20 -11.59
N ASN A 65 -10.20 -11.27 -10.39
CA ASN A 65 -9.86 -12.29 -9.39
C ASN A 65 -10.16 -13.71 -9.90
N GLN A 66 -11.30 -13.91 -10.54
CA GLN A 66 -11.67 -15.20 -11.15
C GLN A 66 -10.64 -15.60 -12.21
N LYS A 67 -10.28 -14.67 -13.09
CA LYS A 67 -9.27 -14.92 -14.12
C LYS A 67 -7.90 -15.28 -13.52
N GLY A 68 -7.47 -14.55 -12.49
CA GLY A 68 -6.23 -14.86 -11.77
C GLY A 68 -6.24 -16.25 -11.15
N ALA A 69 -7.35 -16.67 -10.54
CA ALA A 69 -7.51 -18.00 -9.98
C ALA A 69 -7.45 -19.10 -11.06
N GLU A 70 -8.10 -18.88 -12.22
CA GLU A 70 -8.04 -19.79 -13.37
C GLU A 70 -6.61 -19.97 -13.88
N GLU A 71 -5.85 -18.88 -14.04
CA GLU A 71 -4.47 -18.96 -14.51
C GLU A 71 -3.56 -19.70 -13.51
N LEU A 72 -3.75 -19.49 -12.20
CA LEU A 72 -3.03 -20.26 -11.19
C LEU A 72 -3.39 -21.75 -11.24
N HIS A 73 -4.66 -22.10 -11.43
CA HIS A 73 -5.08 -23.49 -11.60
C HIS A 73 -4.47 -24.11 -12.87
N ASN A 74 -4.43 -23.38 -13.98
CA ASN A 74 -3.78 -23.81 -15.21
C ASN A 74 -2.28 -24.10 -15.01
N MET A 75 -1.57 -23.22 -14.30
CA MET A 75 -0.18 -23.42 -13.93
C MET A 75 0.00 -24.68 -13.08
N VAL A 76 -0.85 -24.87 -12.05
CA VAL A 76 -0.81 -26.07 -11.20
C VAL A 76 -1.12 -27.33 -11.99
N ALA A 77 -2.09 -27.30 -12.91
CA ALA A 77 -2.42 -28.44 -13.77
C ALA A 77 -1.27 -28.81 -14.70
N HIS A 78 -0.51 -27.82 -15.17
CA HIS A 78 0.60 -28.03 -16.12
C HIS A 78 1.89 -28.48 -15.42
N PHE A 79 2.28 -27.80 -14.32
CA PHE A 79 3.57 -28.00 -13.66
C PHE A 79 3.49 -28.81 -12.35
N GLY A 80 2.30 -28.99 -11.81
CA GLY A 80 2.08 -29.56 -10.47
C GLY A 80 2.22 -28.53 -9.34
N LEU A 81 1.41 -28.69 -8.29
CA LEU A 81 1.38 -27.76 -7.15
C LEU A 81 2.75 -27.57 -6.46
N PRO A 82 3.55 -28.63 -6.21
CA PRO A 82 4.86 -28.45 -5.55
C PRO A 82 5.81 -27.57 -6.35
N VAL A 83 5.81 -27.68 -7.69
CA VAL A 83 6.66 -26.85 -8.56
C VAL A 83 6.20 -25.41 -8.53
N VAL A 84 4.90 -25.13 -8.68
CA VAL A 84 4.35 -23.78 -8.64
C VAL A 84 4.69 -23.09 -7.30
N GLN A 85 4.47 -23.78 -6.17
CA GLN A 85 4.82 -23.25 -4.84
C GLN A 85 6.32 -22.98 -4.68
N ALA A 86 7.18 -23.88 -5.18
CA ALA A 86 8.64 -23.67 -5.13
C ALA A 86 9.03 -22.41 -5.92
N TYR A 87 8.50 -22.22 -7.12
CA TYR A 87 8.80 -21.03 -7.94
C TYR A 87 8.24 -19.75 -7.36
N MET A 88 7.08 -19.75 -6.68
CA MET A 88 6.60 -18.62 -5.91
C MET A 88 7.60 -18.19 -4.82
N GLY A 89 8.25 -19.17 -4.16
CA GLY A 89 9.36 -18.91 -3.24
C GLY A 89 10.58 -18.33 -3.95
N HIS A 90 11.05 -18.98 -5.00
CA HIS A 90 12.24 -18.57 -5.73
C HIS A 90 12.15 -17.15 -6.31
N VAL A 91 10.97 -16.72 -6.77
CA VAL A 91 10.75 -15.35 -7.26
C VAL A 91 10.90 -14.33 -6.12
N GLN A 92 10.44 -14.67 -4.91
CA GLN A 92 10.66 -13.81 -3.74
C GLN A 92 12.10 -13.81 -3.29
N ASP A 93 12.76 -14.96 -3.26
CA ASP A 93 14.16 -15.09 -2.83
C ASP A 93 15.11 -14.34 -3.79
N ASN A 94 14.81 -14.37 -5.10
CA ASN A 94 15.54 -13.59 -6.09
C ASN A 94 15.39 -12.09 -5.84
N ALA A 95 14.17 -11.62 -5.57
CA ALA A 95 13.93 -10.21 -5.28
C ALA A 95 14.59 -9.78 -3.96
N GLU A 96 14.55 -10.62 -2.92
CA GLU A 96 15.24 -10.41 -1.66
C GLU A 96 16.75 -10.28 -1.86
N GLU A 97 17.38 -11.22 -2.58
CA GLU A 97 18.82 -11.21 -2.82
C GLU A 97 19.26 -9.98 -3.63
N ALA A 98 18.45 -9.53 -4.60
CA ALA A 98 18.72 -8.32 -5.35
C ALA A 98 18.74 -7.08 -4.44
N VAL A 99 17.77 -6.94 -3.53
CA VAL A 99 17.75 -5.83 -2.56
C VAL A 99 18.89 -5.96 -1.55
N ARG A 100 19.23 -7.17 -1.07
CA ARG A 100 20.38 -7.39 -0.18
C ARG A 100 21.71 -6.95 -0.82
N ARG A 101 21.88 -7.13 -2.13
CA ARG A 101 23.07 -6.63 -2.85
C ARG A 101 23.11 -5.10 -2.86
N VAL A 102 21.99 -4.44 -3.11
CA VAL A 102 21.91 -2.97 -3.05
C VAL A 102 22.28 -2.47 -1.64
N ILE A 103 21.74 -3.07 -0.59
CA ILE A 103 21.99 -2.65 0.79
C ILE A 103 23.51 -2.64 1.10
N THR A 104 24.30 -3.55 0.53
CA THR A 104 25.76 -3.56 0.76
C THR A 104 26.48 -2.33 0.22
N THR A 105 25.88 -1.58 -0.67
CA THR A 105 26.45 -0.36 -1.27
C THR A 105 25.93 0.92 -0.60
N LEU A 106 24.88 0.83 0.20
CA LEU A 106 24.29 1.95 0.91
C LEU A 106 25.08 2.28 2.19
N LYS A 107 24.81 3.47 2.71
CA LYS A 107 25.35 3.96 3.99
C LYS A 107 24.20 4.45 4.85
N ASP A 108 24.49 4.56 6.15
CA ASP A 108 23.56 5.25 7.06
C ASP A 108 23.30 6.67 6.57
N GLY A 109 22.03 7.04 6.62
CA GLY A 109 21.59 8.37 6.22
C GLY A 109 20.34 8.80 6.96
N SER A 110 20.04 10.07 6.91
CA SER A 110 18.79 10.62 7.44
C SER A 110 18.39 11.87 6.72
N TYR A 111 17.10 12.08 6.57
CA TYR A 111 16.55 13.26 5.93
C TYR A 111 15.26 13.71 6.61
N ALA A 112 15.02 15.01 6.62
CA ALA A 112 13.79 15.62 7.08
C ALA A 112 13.23 16.50 5.97
N LEU A 113 12.01 16.23 5.55
CA LEU A 113 11.28 16.99 4.54
C LEU A 113 10.17 17.79 5.22
N ASP A 114 10.25 19.10 5.14
CA ASP A 114 9.16 19.99 5.57
C ASP A 114 8.14 20.15 4.44
N LEU A 115 6.86 20.00 4.77
CA LEU A 115 5.73 20.18 3.87
C LEU A 115 5.21 21.62 3.97
N ASP A 116 4.57 22.11 2.90
CA ASP A 116 4.02 23.48 2.84
C ASP A 116 2.96 23.78 3.92
N ASN A 117 2.31 22.74 4.44
CA ASN A 117 1.35 22.85 5.54
C ASN A 117 1.99 22.87 6.94
N GLY A 118 3.32 22.92 7.01
CA GLY A 118 4.09 22.94 8.26
C GLY A 118 4.33 21.57 8.90
N ALA A 119 3.82 20.49 8.32
CA ALA A 119 4.14 19.14 8.77
C ALA A 119 5.55 18.73 8.30
N ARG A 120 6.10 17.70 8.94
CA ARG A 120 7.44 17.17 8.63
C ARG A 120 7.39 15.67 8.49
N ILE A 121 8.04 15.15 7.46
CA ILE A 121 8.38 13.74 7.35
C ILE A 121 9.85 13.59 7.65
N GLN A 122 10.18 12.76 8.64
CA GLN A 122 11.55 12.42 8.99
C GLN A 122 11.80 10.96 8.74
N VAL A 123 12.95 10.63 8.16
CA VAL A 123 13.38 9.25 7.96
C VAL A 123 14.87 9.11 8.31
N ALA A 124 15.20 8.01 8.96
CA ALA A 124 16.57 7.56 9.18
C ALA A 124 16.74 6.15 8.63
N ILE A 125 17.74 5.94 7.81
CA ILE A 125 18.12 4.63 7.26
C ILE A 125 19.39 4.18 7.97
N ARG A 126 19.37 3.01 8.57
CA ARG A 126 20.52 2.37 9.19
C ARG A 126 20.79 1.06 8.49
N VAL A 127 22.03 0.90 8.04
CA VAL A 127 22.47 -0.22 7.21
C VAL A 127 23.32 -1.18 8.03
N ASP A 128 22.94 -2.44 8.07
CA ASP A 128 23.79 -3.52 8.55
C ASP A 128 24.39 -4.28 7.35
N VAL A 129 25.59 -3.92 6.97
CA VAL A 129 26.30 -4.50 5.83
C VAL A 129 26.58 -6.00 6.06
N ALA A 130 26.86 -6.41 7.32
CA ALA A 130 27.16 -7.80 7.64
C ALA A 130 25.92 -8.69 7.52
N ALA A 131 24.77 -8.23 8.02
CA ALA A 131 23.48 -8.91 7.87
C ALA A 131 22.83 -8.67 6.51
N ARG A 132 23.33 -7.71 5.72
CA ARG A 132 22.75 -7.25 4.46
C ARG A 132 21.28 -6.88 4.63
N SER A 133 21.01 -6.08 5.66
CA SER A 133 19.67 -5.60 6.03
C SER A 133 19.69 -4.11 6.36
N ALA A 134 18.53 -3.48 6.36
CA ALA A 134 18.39 -2.09 6.74
C ALA A 134 17.17 -1.84 7.59
N VAL A 135 17.28 -0.87 8.50
CA VAL A 135 16.16 -0.32 9.27
C VAL A 135 15.82 1.03 8.71
N ILE A 136 14.56 1.22 8.34
CA ILE A 136 13.98 2.47 7.86
C ILE A 136 13.07 2.99 8.97
N ASP A 137 13.50 4.05 9.66
CA ASP A 137 12.83 4.57 10.84
C ASP A 137 12.25 5.96 10.57
N PHE A 138 10.92 6.08 10.62
CA PHE A 138 10.18 7.33 10.46
C PHE A 138 9.90 8.05 11.78
N THR A 139 10.58 7.68 12.87
CA THR A 139 10.48 8.38 14.15
C THR A 139 10.90 9.85 14.01
N GLY A 140 10.09 10.76 14.55
CA GLY A 140 10.27 12.21 14.39
C GLY A 140 9.38 12.83 13.30
N THR A 141 8.67 12.01 12.53
CA THR A 141 7.60 12.48 11.65
C THR A 141 6.47 13.10 12.48
N SER A 142 5.85 14.15 11.95
CA SER A 142 4.73 14.87 12.60
C SER A 142 3.61 13.93 13.03
N ALA A 143 2.94 14.28 14.12
CA ALA A 143 1.70 13.61 14.56
C ALA A 143 0.65 13.66 13.43
N GLN A 144 -0.38 12.82 13.53
CA GLN A 144 -1.49 12.85 12.58
C GLN A 144 -2.10 14.26 12.50
N LEU A 145 -2.46 14.64 11.28
CA LEU A 145 -2.91 15.97 10.94
C LEU A 145 -4.45 16.06 11.02
N PRO A 146 -5.00 17.25 11.34
CA PRO A 146 -6.44 17.47 11.32
C PRO A 146 -6.98 17.75 9.90
N ASN A 147 -6.35 17.15 8.89
CA ASN A 147 -6.70 17.30 7.48
C ASN A 147 -6.43 15.98 6.74
N ASN A 148 -6.63 15.94 5.44
CA ASN A 148 -6.57 14.75 4.61
C ASN A 148 -5.18 14.36 4.07
N PHE A 149 -4.12 14.97 4.58
CA PHE A 149 -2.73 14.65 4.18
C PHE A 149 -2.10 13.50 5.00
N ASN A 150 -2.87 12.84 5.86
CA ASN A 150 -2.36 11.63 6.51
C ASN A 150 -2.30 10.48 5.47
N ALA A 151 -1.30 9.62 5.63
CA ALA A 151 -1.14 8.44 4.81
C ALA A 151 -1.25 7.17 5.67
N PRO A 152 -2.05 6.17 5.28
CA PRO A 152 -2.00 4.87 5.96
C PRO A 152 -0.61 4.24 5.89
N SER A 153 -0.25 3.45 6.90
CA SER A 153 1.06 2.78 6.94
C SER A 153 1.35 1.94 5.70
N ALA A 154 0.32 1.40 5.05
CA ALA A 154 0.45 0.68 3.78
C ALA A 154 1.01 1.56 2.66
N VAL A 155 0.66 2.85 2.61
CA VAL A 155 1.21 3.82 1.64
C VAL A 155 2.70 4.05 1.90
N CYS A 156 3.09 4.21 3.16
CA CYS A 156 4.48 4.33 3.55
C CYS A 156 5.30 3.08 3.17
N MET A 157 4.77 1.89 3.45
CA MET A 157 5.38 0.61 3.04
C MET A 157 5.52 0.51 1.52
N ALA A 158 4.52 0.96 0.76
CA ALA A 158 4.57 0.97 -0.71
C ALA A 158 5.65 1.93 -1.24
N ALA A 159 5.82 3.10 -0.61
CA ALA A 159 6.88 4.05 -0.96
C ALA A 159 8.29 3.47 -0.67
N VAL A 160 8.47 2.82 0.48
CA VAL A 160 9.72 2.11 0.81
C VAL A 160 10.01 1.02 -0.24
N LEU A 161 9.02 0.19 -0.54
CA LEU A 161 9.15 -0.86 -1.55
C LEU A 161 9.53 -0.29 -2.92
N TYR A 162 8.87 0.78 -3.33
CA TYR A 162 9.15 1.47 -4.60
C TYR A 162 10.60 1.97 -4.65
N VAL A 163 11.04 2.72 -3.63
CA VAL A 163 12.39 3.30 -3.61
C VAL A 163 13.45 2.20 -3.65
N PHE A 164 13.39 1.20 -2.76
CA PHE A 164 14.38 0.12 -2.76
C PHE A 164 14.35 -0.70 -4.05
N ARG A 165 13.18 -0.86 -4.70
CA ARG A 165 13.10 -1.50 -6.02
C ARG A 165 13.79 -0.69 -7.11
N THR A 166 13.70 0.65 -7.08
CA THR A 166 14.36 1.51 -8.08
C THR A 166 15.88 1.54 -7.95
N LEU A 167 16.41 1.19 -6.78
CA LEU A 167 17.86 1.08 -6.56
C LEU A 167 18.44 -0.23 -7.11
N VAL A 168 17.61 -1.20 -7.44
CA VAL A 168 18.05 -2.49 -8.01
C VAL A 168 18.28 -2.33 -9.50
N ASP A 169 19.51 -2.51 -9.94
CA ASP A 169 19.93 -2.52 -11.36
C ASP A 169 19.77 -3.95 -11.92
N ASP A 170 18.55 -4.47 -11.93
CA ASP A 170 18.22 -5.79 -12.46
C ASP A 170 16.71 -5.87 -12.78
N GLU A 171 16.33 -6.75 -13.71
CA GLU A 171 14.93 -7.02 -14.04
C GLU A 171 14.33 -8.02 -13.04
N ILE A 172 13.92 -7.52 -11.88
CA ILE A 172 13.20 -8.31 -10.89
C ILE A 172 11.73 -7.87 -10.79
N PRO A 173 10.80 -8.80 -10.58
CA PRO A 173 9.41 -8.44 -10.31
C PRO A 173 9.29 -7.74 -8.95
N LEU A 174 8.44 -6.71 -8.90
CA LEU A 174 8.07 -6.07 -7.63
C LEU A 174 7.21 -7.03 -6.81
N ASN A 175 7.74 -7.53 -5.71
CA ASN A 175 7.03 -8.45 -4.82
C ASN A 175 7.50 -8.31 -3.36
N ALA A 176 6.86 -9.06 -2.46
CA ALA A 176 7.15 -9.03 -1.03
C ALA A 176 8.59 -9.42 -0.67
N GLY A 177 9.31 -10.13 -1.54
CA GLY A 177 10.73 -10.45 -1.35
C GLY A 177 11.61 -9.22 -1.21
N CYS A 178 11.28 -8.13 -1.91
CA CYS A 178 12.01 -6.86 -1.80
C CYS A 178 11.98 -6.26 -0.39
N LEU A 179 10.95 -6.56 0.41
CA LEU A 179 10.82 -6.05 1.78
C LEU A 179 11.46 -6.95 2.84
N LYS A 180 11.77 -8.21 2.54
CA LYS A 180 12.31 -9.15 3.53
C LYS A 180 13.58 -8.66 4.25
N PRO A 181 14.56 -8.00 3.59
CA PRO A 181 15.75 -7.48 4.26
C PRO A 181 15.53 -6.13 4.95
N LEU A 182 14.31 -5.57 4.93
CA LEU A 182 14.00 -4.25 5.43
C LEU A 182 13.10 -4.33 6.67
N SER A 183 13.48 -3.61 7.72
CA SER A 183 12.64 -3.38 8.90
C SER A 183 12.15 -1.94 8.86
N VAL A 184 10.83 -1.72 8.79
CA VAL A 184 10.24 -0.39 8.68
C VAL A 184 9.53 -0.04 9.98
N ILE A 185 9.93 1.07 10.59
CA ILE A 185 9.36 1.60 11.82
C ILE A 185 8.54 2.83 11.47
N ILE A 186 7.22 2.75 11.67
CA ILE A 186 6.28 3.84 11.42
C ILE A 186 5.52 4.11 12.72
N PRO A 187 5.81 5.21 13.44
CA PRO A 187 5.21 5.48 14.74
C PRO A 187 3.67 5.53 14.68
N PRO A 188 2.96 4.80 15.55
CA PRO A 188 1.51 4.90 15.65
C PRO A 188 1.08 6.33 16.01
N GLY A 189 0.01 6.82 15.38
CA GLY A 189 -0.50 8.18 15.59
C GLY A 189 0.32 9.27 14.90
N SER A 190 1.33 8.92 14.10
CA SER A 190 1.96 9.85 13.18
C SER A 190 1.10 10.04 11.92
N MET A 191 1.39 11.08 11.14
CA MET A 191 0.72 11.30 9.85
C MET A 191 0.94 10.16 8.84
N LEU A 192 1.90 9.26 9.06
CA LEU A 192 2.18 8.08 8.24
C LEU A 192 1.59 6.78 8.82
N ASN A 193 0.96 6.85 9.98
CA ASN A 193 0.22 5.76 10.62
C ASN A 193 -0.91 6.33 11.48
N PRO A 194 -1.86 7.04 10.86
CA PRO A 194 -2.93 7.74 11.56
C PRO A 194 -3.91 6.76 12.19
N GLN A 195 -4.56 7.23 13.25
CA GLN A 195 -5.61 6.52 13.95
C GLN A 195 -6.98 7.04 13.50
N TYR A 196 -7.99 6.16 13.52
CA TYR A 196 -9.37 6.55 13.30
C TYR A 196 -9.74 7.74 14.23
N PRO A 197 -10.49 8.73 13.74
CA PRO A 197 -11.15 8.89 12.45
C PRO A 197 -10.38 9.76 11.44
N ALA A 198 -9.07 9.82 11.50
CA ALA A 198 -8.28 10.70 10.64
C ALA A 198 -8.56 10.45 9.15
N SER A 199 -8.72 11.53 8.41
CA SER A 199 -8.84 11.54 6.95
C SER A 199 -7.47 11.36 6.28
N GLY A 200 -7.44 10.85 5.06
CA GLY A 200 -6.17 10.51 4.40
C GLY A 200 -6.25 10.40 2.88
N VAL A 201 -7.26 10.98 2.24
CA VAL A 201 -7.46 10.83 0.79
C VAL A 201 -6.29 11.40 -0.03
N SER A 202 -5.66 12.48 0.44
CA SER A 202 -4.46 13.06 -0.19
C SER A 202 -3.18 12.29 0.14
N GLY A 203 -3.23 11.36 1.08
CA GLY A 203 -2.09 10.53 1.46
C GLY A 203 -1.51 9.69 0.33
N ASN A 204 -2.37 9.16 -0.53
CA ASN A 204 -1.98 8.38 -1.71
C ASN A 204 -1.42 9.22 -2.87
N VAL A 205 -1.53 10.53 -2.82
CA VAL A 205 -1.11 11.45 -3.90
C VAL A 205 0.06 12.31 -3.42
N GLU A 206 -0.22 13.27 -2.53
CA GLU A 206 0.78 14.23 -2.07
C GLU A 206 1.76 13.58 -1.07
N THR A 207 1.26 13.00 0.00
CA THR A 207 2.10 12.45 1.08
C THR A 207 2.96 11.28 0.60
N SER A 208 2.45 10.42 -0.27
CA SER A 208 3.24 9.33 -0.86
C SER A 208 4.44 9.84 -1.65
N THR A 209 4.27 10.93 -2.39
CA THR A 209 5.36 11.60 -3.12
C THR A 209 6.38 12.19 -2.14
N CYS A 210 5.91 12.83 -1.07
CA CYS A 210 6.78 13.39 -0.03
C CYS A 210 7.57 12.29 0.71
N ILE A 211 6.96 11.14 1.00
CA ILE A 211 7.67 9.98 1.59
C ILE A 211 8.77 9.50 0.65
N THR A 212 8.46 9.36 -0.63
CA THR A 212 9.44 8.94 -1.66
C THR A 212 10.61 9.90 -1.74
N ASN A 213 10.33 11.21 -1.75
CA ASN A 213 11.37 12.25 -1.76
C ASN A 213 12.23 12.22 -0.49
N ALA A 214 11.61 12.02 0.68
CA ALA A 214 12.34 11.89 1.93
C ALA A 214 13.28 10.68 1.94
N LEU A 215 12.83 9.54 1.40
CA LEU A 215 13.65 8.33 1.27
C LEU A 215 14.84 8.51 0.33
N TYR A 216 14.68 9.23 -0.79
CA TYR A 216 15.79 9.53 -1.69
C TYR A 216 16.76 10.58 -1.13
N GLY A 217 16.31 11.41 -0.19
CA GLY A 217 17.16 12.38 0.49
C GLY A 217 18.00 11.79 1.61
N ALA A 218 17.62 10.60 2.10
CA ALA A 218 18.30 9.93 3.20
C ALA A 218 19.43 9.03 2.68
#